data_4c97ee178287d471532ce5b123b505d8
#
_entry.id   4c97ee178287d471532ce5b123b505d8
#
_cell.length_a   1.000
_cell.length_b   1.000
_cell.length_c   1.000
_cell.angle_alpha   90.00
_cell.angle_beta   90.00
_cell.angle_gamma   90.00
#
_symmetry.space_group_name_H-M   'P 1'
#
loop_
_entity.id
_entity.type
_entity.pdbx_description
1 polymer ?
#
loop_
_entity_poly.entity_id
_entity_poly.type
_entity_poly.pdbx_seq_one_letter_code
_entity_poly.pdbx_strand_id
1 'polypeptide(L)'
;MVRVILLSASAAMLIPLNAASAEDDKKYNEEQFVGYGRKAPAGLFKNVNDSTVGGAILLRGTELFIDDYLVDSLDGARRQLNQPVKHKENPVLVKTKPWEEGTPGYGTVHYDAESKLFKMWYQGWKKTEGTSTGLLYYATSKDGIDWDKPALDEEGTNLVQHPPIQGFQCPGIFLDPTERDPERRYKMLFSCNPDGTAKTWMTSAAFSPDGIHWTPSEQTPLIPFSDTQICPFWDTRSQRYVAFLRFGPPNTRLISRTESDDFLHWSPKITVLRRTRMDSVQQTQFYQMEPLPYANVYLGIIGAYHNESLKPIPPDKPWTDRQDLQLAFSRDGVIWKRVGGAGAMSHAELNSDRNWSNATREAVFVPYGKRDKDWDWGYMTPYYTPEPIIINDQIYFYYAGSNAKHWWTWTGDPPKKDPNAKPPKNGVGLATLRRDGFVSIDAGAEGGTMTTRMFLFLGDTLVVNADASKGSITIEALGADDKPIKGFGREASVSLTTDNVRHALAWKGHRDLHQLQGRPIRLRFHLTNARLFSLTPRTRNSHYVRAYD
;
A
#
# COMPACT_ATOMS: atom_id res chain seq x y z
N MET A 1 29.61 17.84 70.45
CA MET A 1 29.02 18.61 69.35
C MET A 1 29.01 17.73 68.12
N VAL A 2 27.92 17.05 67.89
CA VAL A 2 27.76 16.14 66.76
C VAL A 2 26.91 16.89 65.70
N ARG A 3 27.46 17.13 64.53
CA ARG A 3 26.70 17.68 63.37
C ARG A 3 26.03 16.53 62.65
N VAL A 4 24.72 16.53 62.65
CA VAL A 4 23.90 15.66 61.82
C VAL A 4 23.76 16.30 60.45
N ILE A 5 24.21 15.58 59.40
CA ILE A 5 24.00 15.93 58.02
C ILE A 5 22.71 15.26 57.58
N LEU A 6 21.69 16.05 57.30
CA LEU A 6 20.43 15.62 56.65
C LEU A 6 20.69 15.50 55.14
N LEU A 7 20.70 14.27 54.67
CA LEU A 7 20.60 13.95 53.23
C LEU A 7 19.10 13.98 52.84
N SER A 8 18.72 14.97 52.05
CA SER A 8 17.39 15.01 51.42
C SER A 8 17.38 14.00 50.25
N ALA A 9 16.67 12.90 50.42
CA ALA A 9 16.34 11.98 49.35
C ALA A 9 15.22 12.59 48.49
N SER A 10 15.56 13.05 47.31
CA SER A 10 14.59 13.35 46.25
C SER A 10 14.04 12.04 45.74
N ALA A 11 12.85 11.69 46.13
CA ALA A 11 12.08 10.61 45.55
C ALA A 11 11.73 10.98 44.10
N ALA A 12 12.45 10.46 43.16
CA ALA A 12 12.04 10.47 41.77
C ALA A 12 10.79 9.59 41.62
N MET A 13 9.66 10.21 41.43
CA MET A 13 8.41 9.53 41.08
C MET A 13 8.60 8.86 39.72
N LEU A 14 8.96 7.59 39.73
CA LEU A 14 8.86 6.71 38.57
C LEU A 14 7.35 6.50 38.30
N ILE A 15 6.81 7.27 37.39
CA ILE A 15 5.51 6.99 36.79
C ILE A 15 5.70 5.73 35.93
N PRO A 16 4.97 4.64 36.20
CA PRO A 16 5.06 3.46 35.34
C PRO A 16 4.42 3.74 33.98
N LEU A 17 5.26 3.98 32.98
CA LEU A 17 4.86 4.26 31.59
C LEU A 17 4.22 3.07 30.87
N ASN A 18 4.10 1.91 31.52
CA ASN A 18 3.70 0.67 30.85
C ASN A 18 2.25 0.23 31.04
N ALA A 19 1.46 0.88 31.90
CA ALA A 19 0.08 0.48 32.14
C ALA A 19 -0.95 1.24 31.28
N ALA A 20 -0.66 2.49 30.93
CA ALA A 20 -1.61 3.33 30.18
C ALA A 20 -1.83 2.88 28.73
N SER A 21 -0.82 2.30 28.07
CA SER A 21 -0.93 1.97 26.64
C SER A 21 -1.77 0.72 26.36
N ALA A 22 -1.79 -0.26 27.24
CA ALA A 22 -2.53 -1.51 27.03
C ALA A 22 -4.02 -1.39 27.42
N GLU A 23 -4.31 -0.57 28.42
CA GLU A 23 -5.69 -0.28 28.85
C GLU A 23 -6.37 0.71 27.89
N ASP A 24 -5.65 1.72 27.42
CA ASP A 24 -6.14 2.65 26.41
C ASP A 24 -6.36 1.95 25.07
N ASP A 25 -5.48 1.05 24.63
CA ASP A 25 -5.67 0.23 23.42
C ASP A 25 -6.90 -0.69 23.55
N LYS A 26 -7.19 -1.20 24.75
CA LYS A 26 -8.33 -2.07 25.01
C LYS A 26 -9.65 -1.30 25.02
N LYS A 27 -9.68 -0.17 25.72
CA LYS A 27 -10.84 0.74 25.78
C LYS A 27 -11.17 1.31 24.39
N TYR A 28 -10.13 1.68 23.65
CA TYR A 28 -10.27 2.21 22.29
C TYR A 28 -10.80 1.17 21.30
N ASN A 29 -10.39 -0.09 21.45
CA ASN A 29 -10.93 -1.20 20.67
C ASN A 29 -12.40 -1.47 20.97
N GLU A 30 -12.80 -1.42 22.25
CA GLU A 30 -14.16 -1.67 22.66
C GLU A 30 -15.11 -0.56 22.16
N GLU A 31 -14.71 0.71 22.24
CA GLU A 31 -15.52 1.84 21.75
C GLU A 31 -15.61 1.86 20.20
N GLN A 32 -14.57 1.47 19.50
CA GLN A 32 -14.60 1.36 18.03
C GLN A 32 -15.41 0.16 17.53
N PHE A 33 -15.41 -0.93 18.28
CA PHE A 33 -16.20 -2.10 17.97
C PHE A 33 -17.67 -1.99 18.46
N VAL A 34 -18.02 -1.01 19.26
CA VAL A 34 -19.40 -0.82 19.73
C VAL A 34 -20.36 -0.52 18.58
N GLY A 35 -19.94 0.18 17.53
CA GLY A 35 -20.73 0.36 16.29
C GLY A 35 -20.91 -0.90 15.47
N TYR A 36 -19.96 -1.81 15.54
CA TYR A 36 -19.98 -3.13 14.88
C TYR A 36 -20.21 -4.27 15.88
N GLY A 37 -20.53 -3.90 17.14
CA GLY A 37 -20.78 -4.84 18.20
C GLY A 37 -21.82 -5.86 17.79
N ARG A 38 -21.43 -7.12 17.77
CA ARG A 38 -22.27 -8.31 17.61
C ARG A 38 -23.03 -8.48 16.29
N LYS A 39 -23.15 -7.44 15.43
CA LYS A 39 -23.65 -7.58 14.05
C LYS A 39 -22.81 -6.68 13.17
N ALA A 40 -21.71 -7.24 12.66
CA ALA A 40 -21.08 -6.64 11.50
C ALA A 40 -22.14 -6.43 10.41
N PRO A 41 -22.13 -5.29 9.69
CA PRO A 41 -23.02 -5.11 8.55
C PRO A 41 -22.96 -6.35 7.67
N ALA A 42 -24.12 -6.84 7.26
CA ALA A 42 -24.19 -7.99 6.39
C ALA A 42 -23.37 -7.70 5.12
N GLY A 43 -22.25 -8.40 4.95
CA GLY A 43 -21.33 -8.19 3.86
C GLY A 43 -19.94 -7.68 4.24
N LEU A 44 -19.74 -7.03 5.40
CA LEU A 44 -18.42 -6.53 5.83
C LEU A 44 -17.37 -7.65 5.99
N PHE A 45 -17.81 -8.86 6.28
CA PHE A 45 -16.98 -10.05 6.42
C PHE A 45 -17.29 -11.10 5.34
N LYS A 46 -17.99 -10.73 4.26
CA LYS A 46 -18.05 -11.63 3.12
C LYS A 46 -16.65 -11.78 2.58
N ASN A 47 -15.99 -12.85 2.97
CA ASN A 47 -14.75 -13.27 2.33
C ASN A 47 -15.11 -13.64 0.89
N VAL A 48 -14.85 -12.69 -0.03
CA VAL A 48 -15.16 -12.84 -1.47
C VAL A 48 -14.43 -14.04 -2.07
N ASN A 49 -13.40 -14.52 -1.37
CA ASN A 49 -12.57 -15.64 -1.78
C ASN A 49 -12.86 -16.94 -1.03
N ASP A 50 -13.81 -16.97 -0.09
CA ASP A 50 -14.17 -18.19 0.62
C ASP A 50 -15.12 -19.05 -0.22
N SER A 51 -14.70 -19.36 -1.41
CA SER A 51 -15.39 -20.30 -2.28
C SER A 51 -14.66 -21.63 -2.25
N THR A 52 -14.94 -22.43 -1.22
CA THR A 52 -14.56 -23.85 -1.22
C THR A 52 -15.73 -24.68 -1.72
N VAL A 53 -15.45 -25.60 -2.63
CA VAL A 53 -16.39 -26.60 -3.11
C VAL A 53 -15.83 -27.95 -2.71
N GLY A 54 -16.50 -28.65 -1.79
CA GLY A 54 -16.04 -29.95 -1.30
C GLY A 54 -14.65 -29.91 -0.65
N GLY A 55 -14.31 -28.80 0.04
CA GLY A 55 -12.99 -28.61 0.65
C GLY A 55 -11.88 -28.14 -0.28
N ALA A 56 -12.15 -27.99 -1.58
CA ALA A 56 -11.22 -27.44 -2.57
C ALA A 56 -11.48 -25.95 -2.81
N ILE A 57 -10.43 -25.17 -3.01
CA ILE A 57 -10.51 -23.76 -3.37
C ILE A 57 -11.03 -23.61 -4.80
N LEU A 58 -12.07 -22.81 -5.03
CA LEU A 58 -12.47 -22.46 -6.40
C LEU A 58 -11.59 -21.31 -6.91
N LEU A 59 -10.68 -21.64 -7.80
CA LEU A 59 -9.79 -20.67 -8.43
C LEU A 59 -10.54 -19.91 -9.54
N ARG A 60 -10.84 -18.64 -9.30
CA ARG A 60 -11.63 -17.80 -10.22
C ARG A 60 -10.80 -16.76 -10.97
N GLY A 61 -9.67 -16.38 -10.45
CA GLY A 61 -8.78 -15.34 -11.01
C GLY A 61 -7.34 -15.56 -10.59
N THR A 62 -6.51 -14.55 -10.80
CA THR A 62 -5.10 -14.59 -10.44
C THR A 62 -4.92 -14.75 -8.93
N GLU A 63 -4.17 -15.76 -8.53
CA GLU A 63 -3.69 -15.96 -7.17
C GLU A 63 -2.21 -15.62 -7.06
N LEU A 64 -1.91 -14.70 -6.16
CA LEU A 64 -0.55 -14.41 -5.73
C LEU A 64 -0.13 -15.40 -4.63
N PHE A 65 1.13 -15.78 -4.61
CA PHE A 65 1.67 -16.64 -3.54
C PHE A 65 2.07 -15.84 -2.28
N ILE A 66 1.30 -14.80 -1.96
CA ILE A 66 1.59 -13.85 -0.89
C ILE A 66 1.38 -14.45 0.51
N ASP A 67 0.52 -15.45 0.60
CA ASP A 67 0.20 -16.21 1.83
C ASP A 67 0.00 -17.69 1.54
N ASP A 68 -0.46 -18.44 2.55
CA ASP A 68 -0.72 -19.88 2.43
C ASP A 68 -2.16 -20.21 2.00
N TYR A 69 -2.88 -19.24 1.40
CA TYR A 69 -4.24 -19.50 0.91
C TYR A 69 -4.27 -20.60 -0.15
N LEU A 70 -3.39 -20.52 -1.14
CA LEU A 70 -3.25 -21.56 -2.18
C LEU A 70 -2.01 -22.44 -1.95
N VAL A 71 -1.03 -22.04 -1.17
CA VAL A 71 0.20 -22.79 -0.91
C VAL A 71 -0.03 -23.76 0.25
N ASP A 72 0.19 -25.05 0.02
CA ASP A 72 0.14 -26.09 1.03
C ASP A 72 1.50 -26.33 1.67
N SER A 73 2.54 -26.48 0.84
CA SER A 73 3.89 -26.75 1.32
C SER A 73 4.98 -26.20 0.40
N LEU A 74 6.10 -25.86 1.01
CA LEU A 74 7.37 -25.49 0.37
C LEU A 74 8.45 -26.44 0.89
N ASP A 75 9.26 -27.00 -0.01
CA ASP A 75 10.42 -27.81 0.32
C ASP A 75 11.58 -27.38 -0.58
N GLY A 76 12.71 -26.96 0.01
CA GLY A 76 13.85 -26.37 -0.71
C GLY A 76 13.56 -25.05 -1.43
N ALA A 77 12.31 -24.59 -1.44
CA ALA A 77 11.88 -23.29 -1.98
C ALA A 77 11.47 -22.35 -0.85
N ARG A 78 11.49 -21.03 -1.11
CA ARG A 78 11.15 -20.02 -0.11
C ARG A 78 10.30 -18.92 -0.70
N ARG A 79 9.45 -18.32 0.12
CA ARG A 79 8.70 -17.11 -0.24
C ARG A 79 9.59 -15.88 -0.06
N GLN A 80 9.61 -15.01 -1.09
CA GLN A 80 10.45 -13.82 -1.13
C GLN A 80 9.61 -12.59 -1.45
N LEU A 81 9.71 -11.53 -0.64
CA LEU A 81 9.20 -10.20 -0.98
C LEU A 81 10.10 -9.59 -2.07
N ASN A 82 9.48 -9.07 -3.12
CA ASN A 82 10.19 -8.38 -4.19
C ASN A 82 10.02 -6.88 -4.08
N GLN A 83 11.11 -6.16 -4.26
CA GLN A 83 11.12 -4.72 -4.19
C GLN A 83 10.97 -4.11 -5.59
N PRO A 84 10.14 -3.09 -5.77
CA PRO A 84 10.10 -2.31 -6.99
C PRO A 84 11.45 -1.66 -7.30
N VAL A 85 11.75 -1.54 -8.58
CA VAL A 85 12.95 -0.88 -9.06
C VAL A 85 12.65 0.60 -9.29
N LYS A 86 13.39 1.47 -8.62
CA LYS A 86 13.26 2.92 -8.80
C LYS A 86 13.68 3.33 -10.21
N HIS A 87 12.91 4.22 -10.82
CA HIS A 87 13.25 4.77 -12.12
C HIS A 87 14.55 5.58 -12.05
N LYS A 88 15.38 5.44 -13.08
CA LYS A 88 16.72 6.06 -13.12
C LYS A 88 16.68 7.61 -13.14
N GLU A 89 15.60 8.17 -13.65
CA GLU A 89 15.40 9.62 -13.79
C GLU A 89 14.68 10.26 -12.59
N ASN A 90 14.50 9.49 -11.51
CA ASN A 90 13.90 10.04 -10.30
C ASN A 90 14.71 11.23 -9.71
N PRO A 91 14.01 12.26 -9.21
CA PRO A 91 12.56 12.41 -9.15
C PRO A 91 11.94 12.77 -10.50
N VAL A 92 10.82 12.13 -10.87
CA VAL A 92 10.11 12.37 -12.14
C VAL A 92 9.27 13.65 -12.13
N LEU A 93 8.94 14.19 -10.96
CA LEU A 93 8.30 15.48 -10.81
C LEU A 93 8.91 16.24 -9.63
N VAL A 94 9.28 17.50 -9.88
CA VAL A 94 9.78 18.42 -8.87
C VAL A 94 9.09 19.78 -9.01
N LYS A 95 9.19 20.63 -7.99
CA LYS A 95 8.77 22.02 -8.07
C LYS A 95 9.63 22.74 -9.12
N THR A 96 8.99 23.30 -10.15
CA THR A 96 9.66 24.05 -11.24
C THR A 96 9.02 25.41 -11.51
N LYS A 97 7.84 25.67 -10.96
CA LYS A 97 7.09 26.90 -11.20
C LYS A 97 7.10 27.80 -9.95
N PRO A 98 7.13 29.13 -10.12
CA PRO A 98 7.21 30.06 -9.00
C PRO A 98 5.98 30.01 -8.07
N TRP A 99 4.82 29.64 -8.59
CA TRP A 99 3.57 29.55 -7.83
C TRP A 99 3.40 28.22 -7.07
N GLU A 100 4.24 27.22 -7.34
CA GLU A 100 4.23 25.98 -6.57
C GLU A 100 4.83 26.23 -5.19
N GLU A 101 3.99 26.24 -4.16
CA GLU A 101 4.41 26.44 -2.78
C GLU A 101 4.52 25.12 -2.03
N GLY A 102 5.48 25.02 -1.13
CA GLY A 102 5.73 23.81 -0.35
C GLY A 102 6.39 22.68 -1.15
N THR A 103 6.31 21.48 -0.64
CA THR A 103 6.90 20.26 -1.24
C THR A 103 5.81 19.43 -1.86
N PRO A 104 6.04 18.70 -2.96
CA PRO A 104 5.12 17.65 -3.38
C PRO A 104 4.94 16.68 -2.23
N GLY A 105 3.77 16.70 -1.60
CA GLY A 105 3.45 15.85 -0.45
C GLY A 105 2.54 14.72 -0.83
N TYR A 106 1.29 14.79 -0.38
CA TYR A 106 0.28 13.82 -0.79
C TYR A 106 -0.10 14.02 -2.25
N GLY A 107 -0.43 12.93 -2.93
CA GLY A 107 -0.87 13.00 -4.32
C GLY A 107 -1.65 11.77 -4.75
N THR A 108 -2.37 11.93 -5.84
CA THR A 108 -3.09 10.86 -6.53
C THR A 108 -2.60 10.77 -7.96
N VAL A 109 -2.38 9.56 -8.45
CA VAL A 109 -2.09 9.31 -9.87
C VAL A 109 -3.15 8.37 -10.43
N HIS A 110 -3.68 8.72 -11.57
CA HIS A 110 -4.64 7.94 -12.33
C HIS A 110 -4.15 7.79 -13.77
N TYR A 111 -4.30 6.60 -14.34
CA TYR A 111 -4.07 6.37 -15.76
C TYR A 111 -5.41 6.25 -16.49
N ASP A 112 -5.69 7.24 -17.31
CA ASP A 112 -6.85 7.23 -18.18
C ASP A 112 -6.57 6.38 -19.41
N ALA A 113 -7.11 5.18 -19.44
CA ALA A 113 -6.87 4.22 -20.52
C ALA A 113 -7.49 4.65 -21.86
N GLU A 114 -8.54 5.47 -21.86
CA GLU A 114 -9.20 5.97 -23.06
C GLU A 114 -8.33 7.01 -23.76
N SER A 115 -7.88 8.02 -23.03
CA SER A 115 -6.98 9.06 -23.55
C SER A 115 -5.50 8.63 -23.55
N LYS A 116 -5.16 7.50 -22.92
CA LYS A 116 -3.78 7.02 -22.70
C LYS A 116 -2.92 8.07 -22.00
N LEU A 117 -3.48 8.73 -21.02
CA LEU A 117 -2.86 9.84 -20.33
C LEU A 117 -2.78 9.56 -18.83
N PHE A 118 -1.61 9.75 -18.26
CA PHE A 118 -1.45 9.81 -16.82
C PHE A 118 -1.89 11.19 -16.32
N LYS A 119 -2.62 11.22 -15.24
CA LYS A 119 -3.10 12.41 -14.55
C LYS A 119 -2.59 12.36 -13.11
N MET A 120 -1.97 13.43 -12.65
CA MET A 120 -1.46 13.53 -11.28
C MET A 120 -2.01 14.79 -10.62
N TRP A 121 -2.62 14.60 -9.46
CA TRP A 121 -2.94 15.66 -8.53
C TRP A 121 -1.93 15.58 -7.37
N TYR A 122 -1.23 16.69 -7.10
CA TYR A 122 -0.22 16.72 -6.05
C TYR A 122 -0.37 17.97 -5.18
N GLN A 123 -0.12 17.78 -3.90
CA GLN A 123 -0.34 18.83 -2.91
C GLN A 123 0.94 19.59 -2.59
N GLY A 124 0.82 20.92 -2.53
CA GLY A 124 1.75 21.81 -1.85
C GLY A 124 1.09 22.46 -0.65
N TRP A 125 1.80 23.36 0.03
CA TRP A 125 1.29 24.07 1.20
C TRP A 125 1.68 25.55 1.15
N LYS A 126 0.68 26.41 1.29
CA LYS A 126 0.85 27.83 1.49
C LYS A 126 0.85 28.12 2.98
N LYS A 127 1.94 28.73 3.46
CA LYS A 127 2.01 29.25 4.83
C LYS A 127 1.40 30.64 4.86
N THR A 128 0.36 30.83 5.66
CA THR A 128 -0.19 32.12 6.04
C THR A 128 0.03 32.34 7.53
N GLU A 129 -0.06 33.58 8.03
CA GLU A 129 0.13 33.86 9.45
C GLU A 129 -0.81 32.98 10.31
N GLY A 130 -0.22 32.06 11.08
CA GLY A 130 -0.93 31.19 12.02
C GLY A 130 -1.58 29.93 11.43
N THR A 131 -1.67 29.77 10.10
CA THR A 131 -2.30 28.62 9.46
C THR A 131 -1.50 28.12 8.24
N SER A 132 -1.73 26.89 7.85
CA SER A 132 -1.20 26.30 6.61
C SER A 132 -2.38 25.76 5.82
N THR A 133 -2.52 26.20 4.58
CA THR A 133 -3.55 25.71 3.66
C THR A 133 -2.89 24.90 2.55
N GLY A 134 -3.46 23.73 2.25
CA GLY A 134 -3.04 22.92 1.12
C GLY A 134 -3.42 23.59 -0.20
N LEU A 135 -2.53 23.51 -1.17
CA LEU A 135 -2.79 23.85 -2.57
C LEU A 135 -2.77 22.58 -3.38
N LEU A 136 -3.69 22.44 -4.31
CA LEU A 136 -3.76 21.27 -5.19
C LEU A 136 -3.28 21.67 -6.58
N TYR A 137 -2.31 20.96 -7.10
CA TYR A 137 -1.74 21.16 -8.43
C TYR A 137 -2.04 19.96 -9.32
N TYR A 138 -2.00 20.18 -10.61
CA TYR A 138 -2.27 19.14 -11.61
C TYR A 138 -1.11 19.04 -12.61
N ALA A 139 -0.82 17.79 -13.01
CA ALA A 139 0.11 17.48 -14.06
C ALA A 139 -0.37 16.30 -14.90
N THR A 140 0.07 16.24 -16.16
CA THR A 140 -0.23 15.15 -17.09
C THR A 140 1.04 14.56 -17.66
N SER A 141 0.99 13.30 -18.08
CA SER A 141 2.10 12.63 -18.74
C SER A 141 1.59 11.58 -19.72
N LYS A 142 2.33 11.37 -20.81
CA LYS A 142 2.05 10.30 -21.80
C LYS A 142 2.70 8.96 -21.43
N ASP A 143 3.76 9.00 -20.65
CA ASP A 143 4.57 7.83 -20.29
C ASP A 143 4.66 7.59 -18.76
N GLY A 144 4.16 8.54 -17.96
CA GLY A 144 4.25 8.51 -16.51
C GLY A 144 5.60 8.93 -15.95
N ILE A 145 6.51 9.43 -16.78
CA ILE A 145 7.89 9.82 -16.44
C ILE A 145 8.07 11.32 -16.67
N ASP A 146 7.79 11.78 -17.88
CA ASP A 146 7.87 13.19 -18.25
C ASP A 146 6.52 13.87 -18.01
N TRP A 147 6.48 14.86 -17.11
CA TRP A 147 5.25 15.49 -16.65
C TRP A 147 5.11 16.93 -17.11
N ASP A 148 4.03 17.19 -17.83
CA ASP A 148 3.61 18.54 -18.21
C ASP A 148 2.71 19.14 -17.12
N LYS A 149 2.84 20.45 -16.91
CA LYS A 149 2.03 21.25 -15.97
C LYS A 149 1.17 22.22 -16.80
N PRO A 150 -0.03 21.82 -17.23
CA PRO A 150 -0.88 22.63 -18.08
C PRO A 150 -1.37 23.89 -17.36
N ALA A 151 -1.57 24.97 -18.11
CA ALA A 151 -2.25 26.16 -17.61
C ALA A 151 -3.75 25.83 -17.41
N LEU A 152 -4.25 26.05 -16.19
CA LEU A 152 -5.65 25.80 -15.82
C LEU A 152 -6.42 27.08 -15.53
N ASP A 153 -5.76 28.21 -15.44
CA ASP A 153 -6.31 29.53 -15.16
C ASP A 153 -5.73 30.61 -16.09
N GLU A 154 -6.26 31.83 -16.01
CA GLU A 154 -5.82 32.98 -16.82
C GLU A 154 -4.39 33.43 -16.46
N GLU A 155 -3.92 33.14 -15.25
CA GLU A 155 -2.55 33.40 -14.80
C GLU A 155 -1.54 32.37 -15.35
N GLY A 156 -2.01 31.35 -16.04
CA GLY A 156 -1.20 30.29 -16.62
C GLY A 156 -0.66 29.30 -15.60
N THR A 157 -1.32 29.18 -14.45
CA THR A 157 -0.91 28.23 -13.40
C THR A 157 -1.53 26.85 -13.61
N ASN A 158 -0.94 25.82 -13.00
CA ASN A 158 -1.51 24.47 -12.93
C ASN A 158 -2.23 24.22 -11.59
N LEU A 159 -2.70 25.29 -10.95
CA LEU A 159 -3.43 25.25 -9.70
C LEU A 159 -4.87 24.79 -9.96
N VAL A 160 -5.29 23.73 -9.27
CA VAL A 160 -6.66 23.22 -9.34
C VAL A 160 -7.56 24.06 -8.45
N GLN A 161 -8.69 24.49 -8.97
CA GLN A 161 -9.73 25.17 -8.20
C GLN A 161 -10.41 24.16 -7.27
N HIS A 162 -9.85 23.99 -6.09
CA HIS A 162 -10.49 23.18 -5.05
C HIS A 162 -11.51 24.00 -4.25
N PRO A 163 -12.43 23.34 -3.53
CA PRO A 163 -13.39 24.03 -2.67
C PRO A 163 -12.72 25.02 -1.71
N PRO A 164 -13.25 26.23 -1.53
CA PRO A 164 -12.68 27.23 -0.63
C PRO A 164 -12.99 26.91 0.84
N ILE A 165 -12.54 25.71 1.29
CA ILE A 165 -12.74 25.24 2.65
C ILE A 165 -11.42 25.45 3.43
N GLN A 166 -11.52 26.08 4.60
CA GLN A 166 -10.37 26.33 5.43
C GLN A 166 -9.66 25.03 5.83
N GLY A 167 -8.32 25.03 5.75
CA GLY A 167 -7.51 23.88 6.10
C GLY A 167 -7.58 22.73 5.11
N PHE A 168 -7.97 22.97 3.84
CA PHE A 168 -7.93 21.95 2.80
C PHE A 168 -6.58 21.26 2.75
N GLN A 169 -6.57 19.92 2.85
CA GLN A 169 -5.36 19.10 2.68
C GLN A 169 -5.65 17.62 2.48
N CYS A 170 -4.63 16.88 2.08
CA CYS A 170 -4.59 15.42 2.04
C CYS A 170 -5.67 14.79 1.14
N PRO A 171 -5.92 15.34 -0.08
CA PRO A 171 -6.96 14.83 -0.95
C PRO A 171 -6.63 13.44 -1.50
N GLY A 172 -7.63 12.56 -1.51
CA GLY A 172 -7.63 11.34 -2.28
C GLY A 172 -8.70 11.42 -3.36
N ILE A 173 -8.31 11.22 -4.60
CA ILE A 173 -9.15 11.42 -5.79
C ILE A 173 -9.29 10.11 -6.54
N PHE A 174 -10.50 9.80 -7.02
CA PHE A 174 -10.70 8.69 -7.95
C PHE A 174 -11.80 8.99 -8.96
N LEU A 175 -11.71 8.33 -10.11
CA LEU A 175 -12.77 8.29 -11.11
C LEU A 175 -13.73 7.16 -10.75
N ASP A 176 -14.99 7.49 -10.48
CA ASP A 176 -15.98 6.51 -10.07
C ASP A 176 -16.57 5.77 -11.29
N PRO A 177 -16.31 4.45 -11.43
CA PRO A 177 -16.81 3.70 -12.58
C PRO A 177 -18.33 3.45 -12.54
N THR A 178 -18.99 3.76 -11.42
CA THR A 178 -20.43 3.51 -11.22
C THR A 178 -21.27 4.76 -11.29
N GLU A 179 -20.65 5.95 -11.25
CA GLU A 179 -21.38 7.22 -11.28
C GLU A 179 -22.00 7.50 -12.65
N ARG A 180 -23.26 7.86 -12.63
CA ARG A 180 -24.04 8.17 -13.84
C ARG A 180 -24.15 9.67 -14.11
N ASP A 181 -24.02 10.47 -13.07
CA ASP A 181 -24.01 11.91 -13.18
C ASP A 181 -22.62 12.39 -13.65
N PRO A 182 -22.48 12.94 -14.86
CA PRO A 182 -21.20 13.38 -15.38
C PRO A 182 -20.54 14.46 -14.52
N GLU A 183 -21.33 15.28 -13.80
CA GLU A 183 -20.81 16.32 -12.91
C GLU A 183 -20.16 15.77 -11.64
N ARG A 184 -20.36 14.47 -11.35
CA ARG A 184 -19.89 13.81 -10.14
C ARG A 184 -18.95 12.64 -10.39
N ARG A 185 -18.53 12.44 -11.63
CA ARG A 185 -17.73 11.25 -12.02
C ARG A 185 -16.38 11.18 -11.33
N TYR A 186 -15.74 12.30 -11.04
CA TYR A 186 -14.60 12.35 -10.15
C TYR A 186 -15.06 12.65 -8.73
N LYS A 187 -14.52 11.93 -7.79
CA LYS A 187 -14.84 12.07 -6.37
C LYS A 187 -13.57 12.31 -5.58
N MET A 188 -13.65 13.20 -4.61
CA MET A 188 -12.55 13.53 -3.71
C MET A 188 -13.02 13.44 -2.26
N LEU A 189 -12.24 12.77 -1.42
CA LEU A 189 -12.27 12.97 0.02
C LEU A 189 -11.01 13.72 0.43
N PHE A 190 -11.15 14.71 1.30
CA PHE A 190 -10.04 15.54 1.78
C PHE A 190 -10.21 15.90 3.25
N SER A 191 -9.11 16.19 3.93
CA SER A 191 -9.14 16.72 5.28
C SER A 191 -9.36 18.22 5.25
N CYS A 192 -10.14 18.73 6.19
CA CYS A 192 -10.38 20.16 6.37
C CYS A 192 -10.43 20.50 7.87
N ASN A 193 -10.28 21.79 8.15
CA ASN A 193 -10.34 22.34 9.51
C ASN A 193 -11.21 23.60 9.51
N PRO A 194 -12.54 23.44 9.49
CA PRO A 194 -13.47 24.54 9.25
C PRO A 194 -13.42 25.68 10.26
N ASP A 195 -13.02 25.42 11.51
CA ASP A 195 -12.92 26.43 12.58
C ASP A 195 -11.48 26.95 12.83
N GLY A 196 -10.51 26.49 12.04
CA GLY A 196 -9.11 26.88 12.15
C GLY A 196 -8.38 26.39 13.41
N THR A 197 -9.04 25.58 14.25
CA THR A 197 -8.40 25.01 15.43
C THR A 197 -7.82 23.63 15.13
N ALA A 198 -6.61 23.33 15.61
CA ALA A 198 -5.98 22.02 15.38
C ALA A 198 -6.76 20.83 15.98
N LYS A 199 -7.89 21.07 16.61
CA LYS A 199 -8.70 20.04 17.29
C LYS A 199 -9.85 19.50 16.43
N THR A 200 -10.20 20.18 15.34
CA THR A 200 -11.41 19.90 14.55
C THR A 200 -11.14 19.47 13.12
N TRP A 201 -10.05 18.74 12.91
CA TRP A 201 -9.80 18.11 11.63
C TRP A 201 -10.91 17.12 11.27
N MET A 202 -11.48 17.28 10.11
CA MET A 202 -12.63 16.51 9.62
C MET A 202 -12.40 16.09 8.18
N THR A 203 -13.20 15.18 7.69
CA THR A 203 -13.22 14.79 6.29
C THR A 203 -14.42 15.41 5.59
N SER A 204 -14.20 15.96 4.43
CA SER A 204 -15.21 16.48 3.51
C SER A 204 -15.10 15.83 2.15
N ALA A 205 -16.12 16.03 1.29
CA ALA A 205 -16.14 15.54 -0.07
C ALA A 205 -16.29 16.66 -1.09
N ALA A 206 -15.82 16.41 -2.30
CA ALA A 206 -16.11 17.22 -3.47
C ALA A 206 -16.28 16.33 -4.70
N PHE A 207 -16.96 16.86 -5.71
CA PHE A 207 -17.27 16.20 -6.97
C PHE A 207 -16.78 17.04 -8.15
N SER A 208 -16.46 16.38 -9.25
CA SER A 208 -15.98 17.08 -10.45
C SER A 208 -16.30 16.30 -11.72
N PRO A 209 -16.60 16.99 -12.83
CA PRO A 209 -16.75 16.35 -14.15
C PRO A 209 -15.41 15.97 -14.79
N ASP A 210 -14.32 16.65 -14.44
CA ASP A 210 -13.04 16.58 -15.15
C ASP A 210 -11.82 16.38 -14.25
N GLY A 211 -11.99 16.45 -12.93
CA GLY A 211 -10.92 16.39 -11.94
C GLY A 211 -10.18 17.70 -11.71
N ILE A 212 -10.63 18.79 -12.34
CA ILE A 212 -10.03 20.14 -12.26
C ILE A 212 -10.99 21.12 -11.58
N HIS A 213 -12.27 21.12 -12.00
CA HIS A 213 -13.30 21.99 -11.44
C HIS A 213 -14.12 21.24 -10.40
N TRP A 214 -13.97 21.62 -9.13
CA TRP A 214 -14.54 20.87 -8.01
C TRP A 214 -15.66 21.62 -7.30
N THR A 215 -16.79 20.95 -7.11
CA THR A 215 -17.93 21.42 -6.33
C THR A 215 -17.94 20.70 -4.98
N PRO A 216 -17.91 21.43 -3.85
CA PRO A 216 -17.97 20.83 -2.53
C PRO A 216 -19.32 20.16 -2.28
N SER A 217 -19.31 19.10 -1.46
CA SER A 217 -20.55 18.53 -0.92
C SER A 217 -21.24 19.53 0.01
N GLU A 218 -22.55 19.63 -0.07
CA GLU A 218 -23.35 20.40 0.88
C GLU A 218 -23.33 19.78 2.28
N GLN A 219 -23.10 18.47 2.37
CA GLN A 219 -22.94 17.75 3.62
C GLN A 219 -21.47 17.78 4.04
N THR A 220 -21.16 18.56 5.05
CA THR A 220 -19.81 18.65 5.64
C THR A 220 -19.98 18.95 7.14
N PRO A 221 -19.26 18.26 8.02
CA PRO A 221 -18.29 17.18 7.79
C PRO A 221 -18.94 15.81 7.59
N LEU A 222 -18.24 14.92 6.86
CA LEU A 222 -18.69 13.54 6.63
C LEU A 222 -18.16 12.56 7.67
N ILE A 223 -16.86 12.66 7.98
CA ILE A 223 -16.18 11.77 8.91
C ILE A 223 -15.38 12.62 9.90
N PRO A 224 -15.64 12.51 11.22
CA PRO A 224 -14.84 13.22 12.21
C PRO A 224 -13.39 12.77 12.22
N PHE A 225 -12.47 13.68 12.46
CA PHE A 225 -11.05 13.49 12.67
C PHE A 225 -10.31 12.70 11.59
N SER A 226 -9.68 13.42 10.69
CA SER A 226 -8.67 12.91 9.77
C SER A 226 -7.67 14.02 9.43
N ASP A 227 -6.37 13.71 9.42
CA ASP A 227 -5.29 14.66 9.11
C ASP A 227 -4.20 14.03 8.23
N THR A 228 -4.57 13.04 7.42
CA THR A 228 -3.69 12.40 6.44
C THR A 228 -4.45 12.14 5.16
N GLN A 229 -3.76 11.74 4.10
CA GLN A 229 -4.41 11.36 2.85
C GLN A 229 -5.49 10.31 3.09
N ILE A 230 -6.66 10.57 2.55
CA ILE A 230 -7.81 9.69 2.60
C ILE A 230 -7.89 9.04 1.23
N CYS A 231 -8.00 7.72 1.20
CA CYS A 231 -7.92 6.92 -0.02
C CYS A 231 -9.26 6.24 -0.30
N PRO A 232 -10.22 6.94 -0.96
CA PRO A 232 -11.52 6.38 -1.31
C PRO A 232 -11.47 5.64 -2.64
N PHE A 233 -12.19 4.54 -2.77
CA PHE A 233 -12.41 3.84 -4.03
C PHE A 233 -13.76 3.12 -4.03
N TRP A 234 -14.25 2.78 -5.22
CA TRP A 234 -15.36 1.86 -5.37
C TRP A 234 -14.85 0.42 -5.29
N ASP A 235 -15.25 -0.29 -4.28
CA ASP A 235 -14.87 -1.69 -4.13
C ASP A 235 -15.87 -2.60 -4.87
N THR A 236 -15.44 -3.12 -6.00
CA THR A 236 -16.25 -4.02 -6.84
C THR A 236 -16.59 -5.34 -6.16
N ARG A 237 -15.88 -5.72 -5.11
CA ARG A 237 -16.11 -6.97 -4.37
C ARG A 237 -17.24 -6.82 -3.36
N SER A 238 -17.22 -5.73 -2.60
CA SER A 238 -18.27 -5.42 -1.63
C SER A 238 -19.44 -4.64 -2.22
N GLN A 239 -19.27 -4.06 -3.43
CA GLN A 239 -20.22 -3.16 -4.10
C GLN A 239 -20.53 -1.94 -3.22
N ARG A 240 -19.47 -1.32 -2.67
CA ARG A 240 -19.52 -0.16 -1.79
C ARG A 240 -18.36 0.78 -2.04
N TYR A 241 -18.54 2.02 -1.67
CA TYR A 241 -17.41 2.92 -1.48
C TYR A 241 -16.68 2.53 -0.20
N VAL A 242 -15.38 2.44 -0.29
CA VAL A 242 -14.50 2.15 0.84
C VAL A 242 -13.46 3.26 0.93
N ALA A 243 -13.14 3.69 2.13
CA ALA A 243 -12.05 4.65 2.34
C ALA A 243 -11.12 4.16 3.46
N PHE A 244 -9.82 4.30 3.20
CA PHE A 244 -8.77 4.11 4.21
C PHE A 244 -8.26 5.48 4.64
N LEU A 245 -8.06 5.64 5.94
CA LEU A 245 -7.66 6.90 6.55
C LEU A 245 -6.94 6.64 7.86
N ARG A 246 -6.28 7.69 8.36
CA ARG A 246 -5.62 7.62 9.66
C ARG A 246 -6.63 7.86 10.78
N PHE A 247 -6.53 7.02 11.79
CA PHE A 247 -7.23 7.22 13.04
C PHE A 247 -6.46 6.54 14.18
N GLY A 248 -6.51 7.09 15.37
CA GLY A 248 -5.84 6.51 16.52
C GLY A 248 -5.94 7.41 17.76
N PRO A 249 -5.64 6.86 18.94
CA PRO A 249 -5.51 7.63 20.17
C PRO A 249 -4.48 8.77 20.02
N PRO A 250 -4.50 9.78 20.89
CA PRO A 250 -3.50 10.82 20.89
C PRO A 250 -2.07 10.24 20.81
N ASN A 251 -1.24 10.80 19.93
CA ASN A 251 0.14 10.37 19.69
C ASN A 251 0.32 8.97 19.08
N THR A 252 -0.75 8.38 18.56
CA THR A 252 -0.70 7.08 17.88
C THR A 252 -1.31 7.21 16.49
N ARG A 253 -0.64 6.69 15.48
CA ARG A 253 -1.14 6.65 14.09
C ARG A 253 -1.44 5.21 13.71
N LEU A 254 -2.68 4.94 13.37
CA LEU A 254 -3.21 3.63 12.96
C LEU A 254 -3.97 3.81 11.65
N ILE A 255 -4.15 2.72 10.92
CA ILE A 255 -4.95 2.71 9.70
C ILE A 255 -6.34 2.22 10.04
N SER A 256 -7.32 2.99 9.62
CA SER A 256 -8.74 2.67 9.75
C SER A 256 -9.43 2.62 8.40
N ARG A 257 -10.53 1.91 8.36
CA ARG A 257 -11.40 1.73 7.22
C ARG A 257 -12.80 2.18 7.56
N THR A 258 -13.50 2.74 6.58
CA THR A 258 -14.92 3.09 6.63
C THR A 258 -15.56 2.78 5.28
N GLU A 259 -16.88 2.66 5.25
CA GLU A 259 -17.66 2.30 4.07
C GLU A 259 -18.87 3.21 3.89
N SER A 260 -19.33 3.33 2.64
CA SER A 260 -20.52 4.08 2.27
C SER A 260 -21.25 3.43 1.09
N ASP A 261 -22.57 3.54 1.07
CA ASP A 261 -23.40 3.14 -0.07
C ASP A 261 -23.58 4.28 -1.09
N ASP A 262 -23.37 5.55 -0.69
CA ASP A 262 -23.68 6.74 -1.49
C ASP A 262 -22.56 7.79 -1.54
N PHE A 263 -21.38 7.48 -0.94
CA PHE A 263 -20.24 8.40 -0.80
C PHE A 263 -20.46 9.59 0.17
N LEU A 264 -21.63 9.74 0.74
CA LEU A 264 -21.97 10.84 1.64
C LEU A 264 -22.18 10.38 3.08
N HIS A 265 -22.79 9.22 3.27
CA HIS A 265 -23.05 8.63 4.57
C HIS A 265 -22.07 7.50 4.84
N TRP A 266 -21.12 7.75 5.73
CA TRP A 266 -20.04 6.83 6.03
C TRP A 266 -20.26 6.09 7.35
N SER A 267 -19.95 4.82 7.37
CA SER A 267 -19.97 3.99 8.58
C SER A 267 -18.98 4.49 9.62
N PRO A 268 -19.15 4.14 10.91
CA PRO A 268 -18.09 4.33 11.89
C PRO A 268 -16.77 3.70 11.43
N LYS A 269 -15.66 4.37 11.74
CA LYS A 269 -14.32 3.89 11.41
C LYS A 269 -13.96 2.66 12.22
N ILE A 270 -13.37 1.66 11.58
CA ILE A 270 -12.76 0.52 12.27
C ILE A 270 -11.25 0.51 12.02
N THR A 271 -10.47 0.26 13.07
CA THR A 271 -9.03 0.11 12.94
C THR A 271 -8.71 -1.24 12.32
N VAL A 272 -8.05 -1.24 11.16
CA VAL A 272 -7.74 -2.44 10.39
C VAL A 272 -6.25 -2.80 10.42
N LEU A 273 -5.38 -1.83 10.69
CA LEU A 273 -3.96 -2.09 10.80
C LEU A 273 -3.37 -1.31 11.98
N ARG A 274 -2.72 -2.04 12.87
CA ARG A 274 -2.03 -1.53 14.04
C ARG A 274 -0.67 -2.19 14.22
N ARG A 275 0.13 -1.61 15.07
CA ARG A 275 1.40 -2.21 15.51
C ARG A 275 1.15 -3.61 16.06
N THR A 276 2.12 -4.48 15.85
CA THR A 276 2.19 -5.80 16.46
C THR A 276 3.19 -5.78 17.62
N ARG A 277 3.29 -6.88 18.36
CA ARG A 277 4.32 -7.04 19.42
C ARG A 277 5.75 -6.99 18.88
N MET A 278 5.90 -7.14 17.57
CA MET A 278 7.19 -7.11 16.87
C MET A 278 7.62 -5.67 16.52
N ASP A 279 6.72 -4.72 16.58
CA ASP A 279 7.03 -3.32 16.33
C ASP A 279 7.50 -2.65 17.60
N SER A 280 8.39 -1.66 17.48
CA SER A 280 8.69 -0.79 18.60
C SER A 280 7.46 0.00 19.01
N VAL A 281 7.00 -0.22 20.23
CA VAL A 281 5.82 0.45 20.80
C VAL A 281 5.97 1.98 20.80
N GLN A 282 7.20 2.46 20.91
CA GLN A 282 7.49 3.89 21.02
C GLN A 282 7.84 4.54 19.66
N GLN A 283 8.20 3.76 18.66
CA GLN A 283 8.84 4.27 17.45
C GLN A 283 8.09 4.03 16.16
N THR A 284 7.32 2.96 16.02
CA THR A 284 6.62 2.64 14.78
C THR A 284 5.17 3.12 14.81
N GLN A 285 4.78 3.92 13.82
CA GLN A 285 3.42 4.39 13.59
C GLN A 285 3.07 4.21 12.13
N PHE A 286 1.81 3.92 11.81
CA PHE A 286 1.36 3.83 10.44
C PHE A 286 0.76 5.16 10.01
N TYR A 287 1.52 5.89 9.20
CA TYR A 287 1.20 7.25 8.83
C TYR A 287 0.00 7.32 7.88
N GLN A 288 0.04 6.51 6.84
CA GLN A 288 -1.03 6.32 5.85
C GLN A 288 -0.91 4.94 5.21
N MET A 289 -1.93 4.52 4.49
CA MET A 289 -1.91 3.32 3.67
C MET A 289 -2.70 3.56 2.38
N GLU A 290 -2.04 3.32 1.26
CA GLU A 290 -2.64 3.34 -0.07
C GLU A 290 -3.21 1.96 -0.37
N PRO A 291 -4.53 1.79 -0.38
CA PRO A 291 -5.15 0.53 -0.76
C PRO A 291 -5.04 0.31 -2.26
N LEU A 292 -4.78 -0.92 -2.65
CA LEU A 292 -4.67 -1.34 -4.03
C LEU A 292 -5.42 -2.67 -4.18
N PRO A 293 -6.70 -2.68 -4.57
CA PRO A 293 -7.38 -3.91 -4.96
C PRO A 293 -6.64 -4.56 -6.13
N TYR A 294 -6.12 -5.77 -5.95
CA TYR A 294 -5.29 -6.44 -6.95
C TYR A 294 -5.51 -7.95 -6.92
N ALA A 295 -5.70 -8.56 -8.10
CA ALA A 295 -5.96 -9.99 -8.20
C ALA A 295 -7.05 -10.43 -7.20
N ASN A 296 -6.83 -11.47 -6.40
CA ASN A 296 -7.78 -11.94 -5.38
C ASN A 296 -7.46 -11.42 -3.96
N VAL A 297 -6.69 -10.33 -3.84
CA VAL A 297 -6.34 -9.71 -2.56
C VAL A 297 -6.54 -8.21 -2.60
N TYR A 298 -6.53 -7.58 -1.44
CA TYR A 298 -6.25 -6.18 -1.29
C TYR A 298 -4.80 -6.06 -0.88
N LEU A 299 -4.04 -5.23 -1.58
CA LEU A 299 -2.70 -4.82 -1.19
C LEU A 299 -2.78 -3.44 -0.55
N GLY A 300 -1.81 -3.12 0.29
CA GLY A 300 -1.72 -1.80 0.92
C GLY A 300 -0.27 -1.38 1.01
N ILE A 301 0.05 -0.19 0.48
CA ILE A 301 1.38 0.40 0.65
C ILE A 301 1.33 1.32 1.85
N ILE A 302 2.04 0.95 2.90
CA ILE A 302 2.02 1.63 4.19
C ILE A 302 3.17 2.61 4.26
N GLY A 303 2.89 3.87 4.62
CA GLY A 303 3.89 4.77 5.14
C GLY A 303 4.18 4.45 6.60
N ALA A 304 5.23 3.67 6.85
CA ALA A 304 5.64 3.29 8.20
C ALA A 304 6.58 4.35 8.78
N TYR A 305 6.06 5.15 9.70
CA TYR A 305 6.77 6.25 10.32
C TYR A 305 7.47 5.80 11.62
N HIS A 306 8.76 6.02 11.69
CA HIS A 306 9.60 5.69 12.83
C HIS A 306 9.84 6.94 13.67
N ASN A 307 8.88 7.22 14.56
CA ASN A 307 8.91 8.36 15.45
C ASN A 307 9.59 7.99 16.77
N GLU A 308 10.52 8.80 17.23
CA GLU A 308 10.89 8.79 18.64
C GLU A 308 10.08 9.83 19.38
N SER A 309 9.35 9.39 20.40
CA SER A 309 8.65 10.27 21.34
C SER A 309 9.59 11.14 22.18
N LEU A 310 10.89 10.89 22.10
CA LEU A 310 11.93 11.65 22.81
C LEU A 310 12.35 12.85 21.95
N LYS A 311 12.03 14.03 22.41
CA LYS A 311 12.58 15.28 21.89
C LYS A 311 13.62 15.85 22.85
N PRO A 312 14.81 16.23 22.36
CA PRO A 312 15.27 16.22 20.99
C PRO A 312 15.69 14.81 20.50
N ILE A 313 15.54 14.58 19.19
CA ILE A 313 16.00 13.34 18.56
C ILE A 313 17.52 13.27 18.72
N PRO A 314 18.08 12.22 19.37
CA PRO A 314 19.51 12.10 19.55
C PRO A 314 20.24 12.04 18.20
N PRO A 315 21.37 12.74 18.04
CA PRO A 315 22.15 12.71 16.79
C PRO A 315 22.67 11.34 16.42
N ASP A 316 22.82 10.45 17.40
CA ASP A 316 23.29 9.07 17.28
C ASP A 316 22.21 8.10 16.81
N LYS A 317 20.96 8.57 16.64
CA LYS A 317 19.84 7.75 16.15
C LYS A 317 19.36 8.25 14.78
N PRO A 318 20.13 8.01 13.73
CA PRO A 318 19.88 8.57 12.41
C PRO A 318 18.61 8.01 11.70
N TRP A 319 18.09 6.86 12.17
CA TRP A 319 16.87 6.24 11.64
C TRP A 319 15.58 6.87 12.15
N THR A 320 15.64 7.66 13.21
CA THR A 320 14.46 8.29 13.79
C THR A 320 13.92 9.40 12.90
N ASP A 321 12.62 9.63 12.98
CA ASP A 321 11.90 10.62 12.20
C ASP A 321 11.96 10.35 10.68
N ARG A 322 12.03 9.08 10.29
CA ARG A 322 12.00 8.60 8.90
C ARG A 322 10.70 7.86 8.63
N GLN A 323 10.31 7.84 7.37
CA GLN A 323 9.16 7.04 6.91
C GLN A 323 9.60 6.16 5.75
N ASP A 324 9.40 4.87 5.87
CA ASP A 324 9.58 3.89 4.81
C ASP A 324 8.26 3.41 4.23
N LEU A 325 8.33 2.71 3.09
CA LEU A 325 7.17 2.14 2.43
C LEU A 325 7.19 0.61 2.61
N GLN A 326 6.17 0.08 3.28
CA GLN A 326 6.01 -1.35 3.53
C GLN A 326 4.80 -1.89 2.80
N LEU A 327 4.80 -3.19 2.49
CA LEU A 327 3.69 -3.88 1.85
C LEU A 327 2.84 -4.60 2.89
N ALA A 328 1.53 -4.42 2.82
CA ALA A 328 0.54 -5.23 3.51
C ALA A 328 -0.43 -5.87 2.52
N PHE A 329 -1.13 -6.88 2.96
CA PHE A 329 -2.21 -7.49 2.21
C PHE A 329 -3.37 -7.91 3.11
N SER A 330 -4.54 -8.04 2.49
CA SER A 330 -5.74 -8.55 3.12
C SER A 330 -6.57 -9.36 2.13
N ARG A 331 -7.26 -10.41 2.61
CA ARG A 331 -8.21 -11.19 1.80
C ARG A 331 -9.62 -10.61 1.83
N ASP A 332 -9.95 -9.85 2.86
CA ASP A 332 -11.30 -9.32 3.13
C ASP A 332 -11.36 -7.78 3.23
N GLY A 333 -10.19 -7.11 3.14
CA GLY A 333 -10.08 -5.66 3.31
C GLY A 333 -10.16 -5.19 4.76
N VAL A 334 -10.29 -6.10 5.74
CA VAL A 334 -10.45 -5.80 7.17
C VAL A 334 -9.28 -6.35 7.99
N ILE A 335 -8.90 -7.61 7.76
CA ILE A 335 -7.79 -8.26 8.46
C ILE A 335 -6.54 -8.12 7.60
N TRP A 336 -5.62 -7.28 8.04
CA TRP A 336 -4.40 -6.96 7.31
C TRP A 336 -3.17 -7.59 7.94
N LYS A 337 -2.26 -8.06 7.08
CA LYS A 337 -0.96 -8.60 7.43
C LYS A 337 0.13 -7.89 6.63
N ARG A 338 1.27 -7.59 7.26
CA ARG A 338 2.45 -7.08 6.55
C ARG A 338 3.25 -8.22 5.93
N VAL A 339 3.83 -7.98 4.77
CA VAL A 339 4.66 -8.93 4.03
C VAL A 339 6.13 -8.72 4.41
N GLY A 340 6.93 -9.79 4.36
CA GLY A 340 8.38 -9.70 4.51
C GLY A 340 8.90 -9.63 5.93
N GLY A 341 8.18 -10.19 6.92
CA GLY A 341 8.67 -10.28 8.31
C GLY A 341 8.80 -8.92 9.01
N ALA A 342 8.17 -7.88 8.47
CA ALA A 342 8.13 -6.56 9.07
C ALA A 342 7.61 -6.65 10.51
N GLY A 343 8.42 -6.29 11.48
CA GLY A 343 8.13 -6.41 12.90
C GLY A 343 8.89 -7.53 13.62
N ALA A 344 9.78 -8.25 12.95
CA ALA A 344 10.55 -9.34 13.55
C ALA A 344 11.79 -8.89 14.36
N MET A 345 12.02 -7.57 14.47
CA MET A 345 13.24 -7.07 15.12
C MET A 345 13.09 -6.90 16.62
N SER A 346 14.10 -7.35 17.35
CA SER A 346 14.24 -7.05 18.77
C SER A 346 14.62 -5.58 18.98
N HIS A 347 14.33 -5.05 20.18
CA HIS A 347 14.70 -3.69 20.58
C HIS A 347 16.21 -3.40 20.47
N ALA A 348 17.05 -4.42 20.67
CA ALA A 348 18.49 -4.31 20.53
C ALA A 348 18.95 -4.21 19.07
N GLU A 349 18.25 -4.90 18.17
CA GLU A 349 18.52 -4.85 16.72
C GLU A 349 18.07 -3.54 16.11
N LEU A 350 16.95 -2.96 16.57
CA LEU A 350 16.49 -1.63 16.19
C LEU A 350 17.46 -0.51 16.60
N ASN A 351 18.25 -0.72 17.64
CA ASN A 351 19.19 0.26 18.17
C ASN A 351 20.60 0.18 17.58
N SER A 352 20.89 -0.79 16.69
CA SER A 352 22.20 -0.88 16.06
C SER A 352 22.13 -0.39 14.61
N ASP A 353 22.99 0.58 14.24
CA ASP A 353 23.09 1.11 12.87
C ASP A 353 23.34 0.01 11.81
N ARG A 354 23.98 -1.09 12.20
CA ARG A 354 24.29 -2.21 11.30
C ARG A 354 23.08 -3.10 11.04
N ASN A 355 22.27 -3.33 12.07
CA ASN A 355 21.15 -4.26 11.98
C ASN A 355 19.89 -3.57 11.43
N TRP A 356 19.71 -2.28 11.70
CA TRP A 356 18.64 -1.49 11.11
C TRP A 356 18.65 -1.56 9.58
N SER A 357 19.82 -1.41 8.95
CA SER A 357 19.94 -1.46 7.49
C SER A 357 19.58 -2.83 6.89
N ASN A 358 19.74 -3.91 7.65
CA ASN A 358 19.45 -5.27 7.18
C ASN A 358 18.00 -5.67 7.41
N ALA A 359 17.44 -5.39 8.56
CA ALA A 359 16.08 -5.80 8.89
C ALA A 359 15.00 -4.93 8.25
N THR A 360 15.28 -3.63 8.03
CA THR A 360 14.42 -2.80 7.19
C THR A 360 14.48 -3.19 5.72
N ARG A 361 15.59 -3.77 5.24
CA ARG A 361 15.66 -4.27 3.87
C ARG A 361 14.67 -5.38 3.58
N GLU A 362 14.41 -6.26 4.54
CA GLU A 362 13.47 -7.36 4.38
C GLU A 362 11.99 -6.93 4.49
N ALA A 363 11.73 -5.82 5.19
CA ALA A 363 10.38 -5.30 5.41
C ALA A 363 10.01 -4.16 4.46
N VAL A 364 10.99 -3.42 3.94
CA VAL A 364 10.78 -2.27 3.06
C VAL A 364 10.37 -2.75 1.68
N PHE A 365 9.26 -2.24 1.18
CA PHE A 365 8.78 -2.54 -0.16
C PHE A 365 9.47 -1.65 -1.20
N VAL A 366 9.42 -0.32 -1.05
CA VAL A 366 10.21 0.57 -1.90
C VAL A 366 11.48 0.95 -1.15
N PRO A 367 12.67 0.58 -1.65
CA PRO A 367 13.93 0.77 -0.94
C PRO A 367 14.27 2.26 -0.77
N TYR A 368 14.87 2.61 0.35
CA TYR A 368 15.45 3.94 0.55
C TYR A 368 16.56 4.24 -0.45
N GLY A 369 16.72 5.52 -0.76
CA GLY A 369 17.94 6.03 -1.36
C GLY A 369 19.15 5.91 -0.41
N LYS A 370 20.35 5.98 -0.97
CA LYS A 370 21.59 5.98 -0.19
C LYS A 370 21.67 7.28 0.62
N ARG A 371 21.87 7.14 1.92
CA ARG A 371 21.99 8.26 2.84
C ARG A 371 23.01 9.28 2.35
N ASP A 372 22.65 10.55 2.47
CA ASP A 372 23.45 11.74 2.10
C ASP A 372 23.88 11.80 0.62
N LYS A 373 23.36 10.88 -0.22
CA LYS A 373 23.61 10.84 -1.67
C LYS A 373 22.34 11.04 -2.48
N ASP A 374 21.34 10.21 -2.20
CA ASP A 374 20.12 10.18 -2.99
C ASP A 374 19.09 11.16 -2.43
N TRP A 375 18.19 11.61 -3.28
CA TRP A 375 17.20 12.63 -2.94
C TRP A 375 16.08 12.12 -2.01
N ASP A 376 15.87 10.81 -1.89
CA ASP A 376 14.77 10.16 -1.18
C ASP A 376 15.23 9.26 -0.01
N TRP A 377 16.40 9.55 0.57
CA TRP A 377 16.91 8.75 1.68
C TRP A 377 16.26 9.02 3.04
N GLY A 378 15.66 10.20 3.20
CA GLY A 378 15.20 10.67 4.51
C GLY A 378 13.73 10.38 4.79
N TYR A 379 12.88 10.56 3.81
CA TYR A 379 11.44 10.43 3.95
C TYR A 379 10.81 9.98 2.64
N MET A 380 9.89 9.02 2.72
CA MET A 380 9.05 8.61 1.58
C MET A 380 7.60 8.49 2.04
N THR A 381 6.66 8.91 1.20
CA THR A 381 5.23 8.71 1.41
C THR A 381 4.60 8.19 0.12
N PRO A 382 3.74 7.15 0.17
CA PRO A 382 3.17 6.61 -1.05
C PRO A 382 2.18 7.61 -1.65
N TYR A 383 2.10 7.66 -2.98
CA TYR A 383 1.05 8.34 -3.72
C TYR A 383 -0.11 7.39 -3.95
N TYR A 384 -1.30 7.90 -3.78
CA TYR A 384 -2.52 7.14 -3.98
C TYR A 384 -2.73 6.82 -5.46
N THR A 385 -2.96 5.55 -5.76
CA THR A 385 -3.39 5.07 -7.06
C THR A 385 -4.66 4.24 -6.86
N PRO A 386 -5.84 4.79 -7.16
CA PRO A 386 -7.12 4.11 -6.89
C PRO A 386 -7.26 2.79 -7.63
N GLU A 387 -6.55 2.64 -8.75
CA GLU A 387 -6.47 1.43 -9.55
C GLU A 387 -5.01 1.11 -9.88
N PRO A 388 -4.64 -0.19 -10.05
CA PRO A 388 -3.30 -0.56 -10.46
C PRO A 388 -2.95 0.04 -11.83
N ILE A 389 -1.87 0.80 -11.90
CA ILE A 389 -1.35 1.30 -13.17
C ILE A 389 -0.37 0.26 -13.71
N ILE A 390 -0.76 -0.43 -14.78
CA ILE A 390 0.05 -1.51 -15.38
C ILE A 390 0.33 -1.18 -16.84
N ILE A 391 1.58 -0.90 -17.15
CA ILE A 391 2.04 -0.58 -18.49
C ILE A 391 3.13 -1.58 -18.89
N ASN A 392 2.97 -2.27 -20.01
CA ASN A 392 3.93 -3.26 -20.52
C ASN A 392 4.34 -4.29 -19.45
N ASP A 393 3.35 -4.84 -18.73
CA ASP A 393 3.55 -5.81 -17.65
C ASP A 393 4.41 -5.31 -16.47
N GLN A 394 4.50 -3.99 -16.30
CA GLN A 394 5.09 -3.33 -15.15
C GLN A 394 4.03 -2.56 -14.37
N ILE A 395 3.97 -2.76 -13.06
CA ILE A 395 3.14 -1.99 -12.14
C ILE A 395 3.91 -0.73 -11.74
N TYR A 396 3.27 0.42 -11.81
CA TYR A 396 3.84 1.73 -11.48
C TYR A 396 3.45 2.14 -10.06
N PHE A 397 4.42 2.51 -9.24
CA PHE A 397 4.26 3.03 -7.89
C PHE A 397 4.87 4.42 -7.80
N TYR A 398 4.03 5.41 -7.53
CA TYR A 398 4.50 6.76 -7.28
C TYR A 398 4.64 7.01 -5.78
N TYR A 399 5.61 7.85 -5.41
CA TYR A 399 5.83 8.23 -4.02
C TYR A 399 6.44 9.62 -3.94
N ALA A 400 6.05 10.39 -2.93
CA ALA A 400 6.83 11.57 -2.58
C ALA A 400 8.08 11.14 -1.83
N GLY A 401 9.18 11.82 -2.07
CA GLY A 401 10.45 11.58 -1.41
C GLY A 401 11.19 12.86 -1.04
N SER A 402 12.07 12.74 -0.07
CA SER A 402 12.92 13.83 0.40
C SER A 402 14.25 13.31 0.93
N ASN A 403 15.32 14.10 0.76
CA ASN A 403 16.57 13.88 1.45
C ASN A 403 16.60 14.49 2.87
N ALA A 404 15.47 15.00 3.34
CA ALA A 404 15.28 15.44 4.71
C ALA A 404 14.40 14.46 5.48
N LYS A 405 14.54 14.46 6.79
CA LYS A 405 13.65 13.71 7.68
C LYS A 405 12.25 14.31 7.68
N HIS A 406 11.25 13.55 8.10
CA HIS A 406 9.84 13.95 8.10
C HIS A 406 9.59 15.33 8.71
N TRP A 407 10.13 15.58 9.89
CA TRP A 407 9.97 16.88 10.56
C TRP A 407 10.50 18.06 9.74
N TRP A 408 11.65 17.89 9.09
CA TRP A 408 12.28 18.95 8.29
C TRP A 408 11.55 19.20 6.98
N THR A 409 10.93 18.18 6.44
CA THR A 409 10.13 18.27 5.22
C THR A 409 8.95 19.22 5.40
N TRP A 410 8.33 19.20 6.58
CA TRP A 410 7.17 20.04 6.89
C TRP A 410 7.53 21.45 7.34
N THR A 411 8.63 21.63 8.06
CA THR A 411 9.03 22.95 8.58
C THR A 411 9.80 23.76 7.56
N GLY A 412 10.35 23.13 6.52
CA GLY A 412 11.22 23.79 5.54
C GLY A 412 12.58 24.23 6.10
N ASP A 413 12.81 24.04 7.40
CA ASP A 413 14.04 24.42 8.08
C ASP A 413 14.80 23.17 8.52
N PRO A 414 16.10 23.06 8.16
CA PRO A 414 16.98 22.16 8.86
C PRO A 414 17.00 22.57 10.34
N PRO A 415 17.29 21.63 11.27
CA PRO A 415 17.45 22.04 12.66
C PRO A 415 18.41 23.20 12.74
N LYS A 416 18.02 24.25 13.47
CA LYS A 416 18.79 25.51 13.65
C LYS A 416 20.25 25.30 14.10
N LYS A 417 20.72 24.07 14.23
CA LYS A 417 22.04 23.67 14.69
C LYS A 417 23.02 23.28 13.58
N ASP A 418 22.58 23.14 12.32
CA ASP A 418 23.51 22.91 11.22
C ASP A 418 23.49 24.06 10.21
N PRO A 419 24.39 25.03 10.36
CA PRO A 419 24.50 26.17 9.45
C PRO A 419 24.89 25.76 8.01
N ASN A 420 25.32 24.52 7.79
CA ASN A 420 25.72 24.00 6.49
C ASN A 420 24.64 23.08 5.85
N ALA A 421 23.50 22.91 6.49
CA ALA A 421 22.44 22.09 5.93
C ALA A 421 21.91 22.70 4.63
N LYS A 422 22.02 21.92 3.56
CA LYS A 422 21.44 22.30 2.26
C LYS A 422 19.92 22.22 2.31
N PRO A 423 19.20 23.06 1.57
CA PRO A 423 17.74 22.93 1.43
C PRO A 423 17.33 21.52 1.03
N PRO A 424 16.23 21.02 1.59
CA PRO A 424 15.75 19.68 1.22
C PRO A 424 15.45 19.60 -0.29
N LYS A 425 15.85 18.50 -0.89
CA LYS A 425 15.40 18.10 -2.22
C LYS A 425 14.17 17.26 -2.05
N ASN A 426 13.06 17.71 -2.63
CA ASN A 426 11.77 17.02 -2.56
C ASN A 426 11.26 16.80 -3.97
N GLY A 427 10.53 15.71 -4.16
CA GLY A 427 9.95 15.41 -5.47
C GLY A 427 9.05 14.17 -5.41
N VAL A 428 8.51 13.84 -6.57
CA VAL A 428 7.78 12.58 -6.78
C VAL A 428 8.69 11.61 -7.50
N GLY A 429 8.81 10.41 -6.99
CA GLY A 429 9.52 9.31 -7.62
C GLY A 429 8.58 8.27 -8.19
N LEU A 430 9.08 7.52 -9.16
CA LEU A 430 8.48 6.34 -9.74
C LEU A 430 9.32 5.12 -9.41
N ALA A 431 8.66 4.04 -9.00
CA ALA A 431 9.25 2.70 -8.93
C ALA A 431 8.36 1.72 -9.69
N THR A 432 8.94 0.73 -10.34
CA THR A 432 8.20 -0.26 -11.12
C THR A 432 8.45 -1.67 -10.63
N LEU A 433 7.43 -2.49 -10.73
CA LEU A 433 7.48 -3.90 -10.36
C LEU A 433 6.86 -4.73 -11.49
N ARG A 434 7.45 -5.88 -11.76
CA ARG A 434 6.84 -6.89 -12.62
C ARG A 434 5.37 -7.11 -12.23
N ARG A 435 4.47 -7.25 -13.21
CA ARG A 435 3.08 -7.69 -12.98
C ARG A 435 3.05 -8.91 -12.06
N ASP A 436 2.18 -8.94 -11.06
CA ASP A 436 2.07 -9.97 -10.01
C ASP A 436 3.34 -10.18 -9.16
N GLY A 437 4.34 -9.34 -9.34
CA GLY A 437 5.70 -9.54 -8.84
C GLY A 437 5.90 -9.25 -7.34
N PHE A 438 4.87 -8.96 -6.58
CA PHE A 438 4.97 -8.56 -5.16
C PHE A 438 5.72 -9.58 -4.30
N VAL A 439 5.41 -10.85 -4.52
CA VAL A 439 6.03 -11.98 -3.84
C VAL A 439 6.32 -13.07 -4.86
N SER A 440 7.40 -13.79 -4.68
CA SER A 440 7.72 -14.99 -5.46
C SER A 440 8.04 -16.18 -4.57
N ILE A 441 7.87 -17.38 -5.13
CA ILE A 441 8.43 -18.61 -4.60
C ILE A 441 9.72 -18.88 -5.36
N ASP A 442 10.83 -18.81 -4.68
CA ASP A 442 12.18 -18.88 -5.26
C ASP A 442 12.86 -20.20 -4.88
N ALA A 443 13.51 -20.85 -5.85
CA ALA A 443 14.42 -21.95 -5.60
C ALA A 443 15.78 -21.72 -6.29
N GLY A 444 16.85 -22.15 -5.62
CA GLY A 444 18.22 -22.08 -6.12
C GLY A 444 18.64 -23.29 -6.96
N ALA A 445 19.95 -23.50 -7.08
CA ALA A 445 20.54 -24.57 -7.90
C ALA A 445 20.20 -25.99 -7.38
N GLU A 446 20.08 -26.15 -6.06
CA GLU A 446 19.68 -27.43 -5.43
C GLU A 446 18.22 -27.81 -5.73
N GLY A 447 17.47 -26.84 -6.29
CA GLY A 447 16.05 -27.01 -6.57
C GLY A 447 15.17 -26.87 -5.34
N GLY A 448 13.86 -26.91 -5.59
CA GLY A 448 12.84 -26.89 -4.55
C GLY A 448 11.45 -27.16 -5.14
N THR A 449 10.49 -27.41 -4.26
CA THR A 449 9.11 -27.63 -4.67
C THR A 449 8.14 -26.68 -3.97
N MET A 450 7.07 -26.35 -4.67
CA MET A 450 5.88 -25.75 -4.11
C MET A 450 4.67 -26.61 -4.46
N THR A 451 3.93 -27.05 -3.47
CA THR A 451 2.67 -27.79 -3.67
C THR A 451 1.50 -26.90 -3.29
N THR A 452 0.50 -26.84 -4.16
CA THR A 452 -0.72 -26.10 -3.86
C THR A 452 -1.63 -26.89 -2.92
N ARG A 453 -2.47 -26.18 -2.19
CA ARG A 453 -3.68 -26.77 -1.60
C ARG A 453 -4.58 -27.27 -2.73
N MET A 454 -5.54 -28.10 -2.36
CA MET A 454 -6.51 -28.60 -3.32
C MET A 454 -7.35 -27.46 -3.86
N PHE A 455 -7.45 -27.36 -5.17
CA PHE A 455 -8.28 -26.37 -5.86
C PHE A 455 -8.99 -26.98 -7.06
N LEU A 456 -10.00 -26.29 -7.54
CA LEU A 456 -10.65 -26.55 -8.82
C LEU A 456 -10.75 -25.27 -9.64
N PHE A 457 -10.79 -25.38 -10.93
CA PHE A 457 -10.93 -24.27 -11.87
C PHE A 457 -11.93 -24.63 -12.98
N LEU A 458 -12.53 -23.60 -13.56
CA LEU A 458 -13.55 -23.76 -14.61
C LEU A 458 -13.03 -23.43 -16.02
N GLY A 459 -11.82 -22.91 -16.12
CA GLY A 459 -11.15 -22.66 -17.40
C GLY A 459 -10.63 -23.93 -18.07
N ASP A 460 -10.12 -23.79 -19.27
CA ASP A 460 -9.46 -24.85 -20.04
C ASP A 460 -7.93 -24.73 -20.07
N THR A 461 -7.40 -23.70 -19.42
CA THR A 461 -5.98 -23.37 -19.36
C THR A 461 -5.64 -22.81 -17.98
N LEU A 462 -4.44 -23.14 -17.50
CA LEU A 462 -3.80 -22.50 -16.37
C LEU A 462 -2.54 -21.80 -16.87
N VAL A 463 -2.34 -20.57 -16.47
CA VAL A 463 -1.11 -19.81 -16.78
C VAL A 463 -0.42 -19.41 -15.49
N VAL A 464 0.90 -19.34 -15.53
CA VAL A 464 1.72 -18.84 -14.44
C VAL A 464 2.57 -17.67 -14.89
N ASN A 465 2.78 -16.75 -13.97
CA ASN A 465 3.83 -15.76 -14.07
C ASN A 465 5.09 -16.35 -13.45
N ALA A 466 6.15 -16.52 -14.23
CA ALA A 466 7.38 -17.14 -13.76
C ALA A 466 8.61 -16.63 -14.51
N ASP A 467 9.74 -16.59 -13.81
CA ASP A 467 11.06 -16.41 -14.41
C ASP A 467 11.87 -17.69 -14.20
N ALA A 468 12.02 -18.46 -15.27
CA ALA A 468 12.83 -19.67 -15.34
C ALA A 468 14.00 -19.51 -16.33
N SER A 469 14.40 -18.27 -16.66
CA SER A 469 15.44 -17.96 -17.64
C SER A 469 16.84 -18.46 -17.25
N LYS A 470 17.04 -18.74 -15.94
CA LYS A 470 18.31 -19.27 -15.41
C LYS A 470 18.24 -20.75 -15.04
N GLY A 471 17.10 -21.39 -15.31
CA GLY A 471 16.88 -22.76 -14.91
C GLY A 471 15.62 -23.36 -15.53
N SER A 472 14.77 -23.97 -14.71
CA SER A 472 13.56 -24.61 -15.20
C SER A 472 12.47 -24.74 -14.15
N ILE A 473 11.20 -24.84 -14.60
CA ILE A 473 10.07 -25.25 -13.80
C ILE A 473 9.36 -26.40 -14.54
N THR A 474 9.17 -27.53 -13.86
CA THR A 474 8.31 -28.62 -14.30
C THR A 474 7.16 -28.80 -13.33
N ILE A 475 6.02 -29.30 -13.80
CA ILE A 475 4.79 -29.32 -13.02
C ILE A 475 4.14 -30.70 -13.10
N GLU A 476 3.59 -31.17 -12.01
CA GLU A 476 2.70 -32.33 -11.99
C GLU A 476 1.34 -31.97 -11.37
N ALA A 477 0.27 -32.51 -11.93
CA ALA A 477 -1.06 -32.42 -11.35
C ALA A 477 -1.35 -33.68 -10.53
N LEU A 478 -1.74 -33.47 -9.28
CA LEU A 478 -1.99 -34.54 -8.31
C LEU A 478 -3.49 -34.64 -8.03
N GLY A 479 -3.95 -35.87 -7.82
CA GLY A 479 -5.29 -36.15 -7.33
C GLY A 479 -5.43 -35.95 -5.80
N ALA A 480 -6.59 -36.30 -5.27
CA ALA A 480 -6.87 -36.22 -3.82
C ALA A 480 -6.02 -37.20 -2.99
N ASP A 481 -5.47 -38.24 -3.62
CA ASP A 481 -4.56 -39.22 -3.01
C ASP A 481 -3.08 -38.83 -3.10
N ASP A 482 -2.80 -37.56 -3.48
CA ASP A 482 -1.47 -37.02 -3.71
C ASP A 482 -0.62 -37.74 -4.77
N LYS A 483 -1.27 -38.55 -5.64
CA LYS A 483 -0.61 -39.22 -6.75
C LYS A 483 -0.78 -38.45 -8.04
N PRO A 484 0.21 -38.51 -8.94
CA PRO A 484 0.08 -37.90 -10.26
C PRO A 484 -1.12 -38.43 -11.03
N ILE A 485 -1.90 -37.52 -11.58
CA ILE A 485 -3.01 -37.84 -12.48
C ILE A 485 -2.40 -38.37 -13.77
N LYS A 486 -2.93 -39.50 -14.26
CA LYS A 486 -2.44 -40.17 -15.48
C LYS A 486 -2.35 -39.19 -16.66
N GLY A 487 -1.16 -39.04 -17.23
CA GLY A 487 -0.86 -38.13 -18.31
C GLY A 487 -0.46 -36.72 -17.88
N PHE A 488 -0.59 -36.38 -16.58
CA PHE A 488 -0.24 -35.06 -16.03
C PHE A 488 0.89 -35.13 -14.99
N GLY A 489 1.70 -36.18 -15.03
CA GLY A 489 2.90 -36.29 -14.20
C GLY A 489 4.03 -35.39 -14.66
N ARG A 490 5.09 -35.30 -13.84
CA ARG A 490 6.26 -34.47 -14.07
C ARG A 490 6.96 -34.77 -15.40
N GLU A 491 7.06 -36.04 -15.77
CA GLU A 491 7.72 -36.53 -17.00
C GLU A 491 7.03 -36.08 -18.29
N ALA A 492 5.71 -35.88 -18.22
CA ALA A 492 4.91 -35.36 -19.33
C ALA A 492 4.87 -33.82 -19.38
N SER A 493 5.28 -33.15 -18.29
CA SER A 493 5.28 -31.68 -18.22
C SER A 493 6.14 -31.05 -19.31
N VAL A 494 5.62 -30.02 -19.96
CA VAL A 494 6.43 -29.13 -20.80
C VAL A 494 7.17 -28.17 -19.89
N SER A 495 8.50 -28.28 -19.86
CA SER A 495 9.35 -27.46 -18.98
C SER A 495 9.30 -25.98 -19.36
N LEU A 496 9.09 -25.11 -18.38
CA LEU A 496 9.26 -23.66 -18.52
C LEU A 496 10.74 -23.32 -18.33
N THR A 497 11.33 -22.57 -19.29
CA THR A 497 12.77 -22.24 -19.29
C THR A 497 13.03 -20.78 -19.69
N THR A 498 11.99 -19.95 -19.69
CA THR A 498 12.09 -18.53 -20.08
C THR A 498 11.46 -17.64 -18.99
N ASP A 499 11.69 -16.34 -19.11
CA ASP A 499 10.98 -15.33 -18.34
C ASP A 499 9.70 -14.93 -19.10
N ASN A 500 8.54 -15.16 -18.50
CA ASN A 500 7.25 -14.75 -19.08
C ASN A 500 6.20 -14.57 -17.98
N VAL A 501 5.39 -13.53 -18.11
CA VAL A 501 4.29 -13.24 -17.19
C VAL A 501 3.05 -14.13 -17.46
N ARG A 502 3.04 -14.92 -18.55
CA ARG A 502 1.88 -15.72 -18.99
C ARG A 502 2.32 -17.06 -19.59
N HIS A 503 3.09 -17.85 -18.86
CA HIS A 503 3.39 -19.24 -19.28
C HIS A 503 2.13 -20.11 -19.18
N ALA A 504 1.64 -20.62 -20.30
CA ALA A 504 0.60 -21.64 -20.28
C ALA A 504 1.17 -22.96 -19.80
N LEU A 505 0.51 -23.58 -18.79
CA LEU A 505 0.89 -24.91 -18.35
C LEU A 505 0.47 -25.94 -19.40
N ALA A 506 1.37 -26.85 -19.74
CA ALA A 506 1.13 -27.86 -20.76
C ALA A 506 1.80 -29.19 -20.41
N TRP A 507 1.17 -30.26 -20.86
CA TRP A 507 1.70 -31.63 -20.76
C TRP A 507 1.70 -32.28 -22.15
N LYS A 508 2.70 -33.07 -22.45
CA LYS A 508 2.82 -33.81 -23.71
C LYS A 508 1.58 -34.69 -23.92
N GLY A 509 0.99 -34.63 -25.11
CA GLY A 509 -0.22 -35.39 -25.44
C GLY A 509 -1.55 -34.73 -25.05
N HIS A 510 -1.52 -33.56 -24.40
CA HIS A 510 -2.72 -32.80 -24.03
C HIS A 510 -2.73 -31.44 -24.75
N ARG A 511 -3.82 -31.12 -25.47
CA ARG A 511 -3.99 -29.81 -26.15
C ARG A 511 -4.42 -28.71 -25.19
N ASP A 512 -5.12 -29.10 -24.12
CA ASP A 512 -5.70 -28.24 -23.10
C ASP A 512 -5.85 -28.99 -21.77
N LEU A 513 -6.45 -28.37 -20.77
CA LEU A 513 -6.65 -28.90 -19.45
C LEU A 513 -8.11 -29.31 -19.16
N HIS A 514 -8.94 -29.54 -20.18
CA HIS A 514 -10.35 -29.93 -19.98
C HIS A 514 -10.52 -31.15 -19.08
N GLN A 515 -9.60 -32.12 -19.13
CA GLN A 515 -9.65 -33.31 -18.28
C GLN A 515 -9.46 -32.99 -16.79
N LEU A 516 -8.87 -31.83 -16.45
CA LEU A 516 -8.69 -31.36 -15.08
C LEU A 516 -9.77 -30.35 -14.66
N GLN A 517 -10.54 -29.82 -15.61
CA GLN A 517 -11.56 -28.81 -15.37
C GLN A 517 -12.62 -29.34 -14.40
N GLY A 518 -12.99 -28.52 -13.39
CA GLY A 518 -14.02 -28.86 -12.41
C GLY A 518 -13.67 -30.03 -11.48
N ARG A 519 -12.46 -30.57 -11.55
CA ARG A 519 -11.96 -31.61 -10.66
C ARG A 519 -11.09 -30.99 -9.57
N PRO A 520 -11.23 -31.41 -8.30
CA PRO A 520 -10.26 -31.06 -7.27
C PRO A 520 -8.88 -31.66 -7.61
N ILE A 521 -7.89 -30.76 -7.74
CA ILE A 521 -6.49 -31.12 -8.02
C ILE A 521 -5.55 -30.34 -7.12
N ARG A 522 -4.32 -30.82 -7.03
CA ARG A 522 -3.16 -30.04 -6.57
C ARG A 522 -2.18 -29.90 -7.72
N LEU A 523 -1.41 -28.82 -7.73
CA LEU A 523 -0.23 -28.71 -8.58
C LEU A 523 1.02 -28.75 -7.70
N ARG A 524 2.01 -29.55 -8.10
CA ARG A 524 3.34 -29.50 -7.54
C ARG A 524 4.29 -28.95 -8.59
N PHE A 525 4.88 -27.79 -8.29
CA PHE A 525 5.89 -27.13 -9.09
C PHE A 525 7.27 -27.57 -8.61
N HIS A 526 8.12 -28.02 -9.51
CA HIS A 526 9.53 -28.32 -9.27
C HIS A 526 10.36 -27.21 -9.90
N LEU A 527 11.02 -26.42 -9.07
CA LEU A 527 11.79 -25.26 -9.48
C LEU A 527 13.30 -25.53 -9.35
N THR A 528 14.08 -25.09 -10.32
CA THR A 528 15.54 -25.06 -10.24
C THR A 528 16.03 -23.75 -10.82
N ASN A 529 16.77 -22.92 -10.04
CA ASN A 529 17.17 -21.57 -10.42
C ASN A 529 16.02 -20.77 -11.06
N ALA A 530 14.87 -20.76 -10.40
CA ALA A 530 13.64 -20.20 -10.95
C ALA A 530 12.79 -19.52 -9.88
N ARG A 531 11.87 -18.67 -10.35
CA ARG A 531 10.96 -17.87 -9.53
C ARG A 531 9.54 -18.02 -10.07
N LEU A 532 8.56 -18.20 -9.18
CA LEU A 532 7.15 -18.34 -9.50
C LEU A 532 6.34 -17.27 -8.75
N PHE A 533 5.53 -16.47 -9.47
CA PHE A 533 4.87 -15.28 -8.91
C PHE A 533 3.37 -15.45 -8.73
N SER A 534 2.67 -16.03 -9.71
CA SER A 534 1.20 -16.18 -9.68
C SER A 534 0.71 -17.37 -10.48
N LEU A 535 -0.54 -17.78 -10.20
CA LEU A 535 -1.29 -18.78 -10.95
C LEU A 535 -2.65 -18.21 -11.34
N THR A 536 -3.04 -18.35 -12.61
CA THR A 536 -4.28 -17.78 -13.17
C THR A 536 -5.02 -18.82 -14.00
N PRO A 537 -6.30 -19.14 -13.74
CA PRO A 537 -7.14 -19.91 -14.65
C PRO A 537 -7.59 -19.04 -15.83
N ARG A 538 -7.60 -19.62 -17.04
CA ARG A 538 -8.08 -18.93 -18.25
C ARG A 538 -8.94 -19.85 -19.10
N THR A 539 -9.77 -19.24 -19.94
CA THR A 539 -10.53 -19.91 -20.98
C THR A 539 -10.08 -19.35 -22.32
N ARG A 540 -9.59 -20.20 -23.23
CA ARG A 540 -9.00 -19.77 -24.53
C ARG A 540 -9.93 -18.92 -25.38
N ASN A 541 -11.24 -19.14 -25.27
CA ASN A 541 -12.26 -18.47 -26.10
C ASN A 541 -13.04 -17.40 -25.37
N SER A 542 -12.67 -17.01 -24.16
CA SER A 542 -13.38 -15.93 -23.47
C SER A 542 -12.89 -14.58 -23.96
N HIS A 543 -13.75 -13.90 -24.72
CA HIS A 543 -13.66 -12.44 -24.92
C HIS A 543 -13.94 -11.67 -23.62
N TYR A 544 -14.14 -12.34 -22.51
CA TYR A 544 -14.29 -11.79 -21.17
C TYR A 544 -12.94 -11.63 -20.48
N VAL A 545 -12.08 -10.89 -21.15
CA VAL A 545 -10.91 -10.32 -20.52
C VAL A 545 -11.24 -8.86 -20.24
N ARG A 546 -11.88 -8.59 -19.14
CA ARG A 546 -11.99 -7.25 -18.56
C ARG A 546 -12.03 -7.34 -17.06
N ALA A 547 -10.91 -6.98 -16.46
CA ALA A 547 -10.73 -5.85 -15.62
C ALA A 547 -9.24 -5.54 -15.34
N TYR A 548 -8.28 -6.41 -15.63
CA TYR A 548 -6.86 -6.16 -15.32
C TYR A 548 -5.91 -6.94 -16.27
N ASP A 549 -6.24 -7.03 -17.56
CA ASP A 549 -5.27 -7.47 -18.57
C ASP A 549 -4.50 -6.32 -19.15
#